data_4d8526f2122b3f8ec925dfd1724977c7
#
_entry.id   4d8526f2122b3f8ec925dfd1724977c7
#
_cell.length_a   1.000
_cell.length_b   1.000
_cell.length_c   1.000
_cell.angle_alpha   90.00
_cell.angle_beta   90.00
_cell.angle_gamma   90.00
#
_symmetry.space_group_name_H-M   'P 1'
#
loop_
_entity.id
_entity.type
_entity.pdbx_description
1 polymer ?
#
loop_
_entity_poly.entity_id
_entity_poly.type
_entity_poly.pdbx_seq_one_letter_code
_entity_poly.pdbx_strand_id
1 'polypeptide(L)'
;LNSKYYKAHKSLGDIYIDTEEFDKAISSFQKAIDVKPNYSFAYHSLGITYAKIENYEKSAEALLKAVEIAPKEHLSWFHLAEAYNKLGDCESAKEAALESTDLKKNFGGGWFELGIAEYCSGSGNKNASINHFERARNDRDWRKMAEYEIDRVRNPEKYEQ
;
A
#
# COMPACT_ATOMS: atom_id res chain seq x y z
N LEU A 1 9.56 1.74 31.89
CA LEU A 1 8.31 1.71 31.13
C LEU A 1 8.11 0.32 30.56
N ASN A 2 6.99 -0.30 30.92
CA ASN A 2 6.74 -1.72 30.68
C ASN A 2 6.59 -1.98 29.16
N SER A 3 7.53 -2.71 28.57
CA SER A 3 7.61 -3.00 27.12
C SER A 3 6.38 -3.70 26.53
N LYS A 4 5.39 -4.04 27.34
CA LYS A 4 4.13 -4.67 26.88
C LYS A 4 3.09 -3.66 26.38
N TYR A 5 3.18 -2.38 26.73
CA TYR A 5 2.15 -1.40 26.39
C TYR A 5 2.09 -1.03 24.91
N TYR A 6 3.20 -1.12 24.15
CA TYR A 6 3.16 -0.82 22.73
C TYR A 6 2.24 -1.76 21.93
N LYS A 7 2.20 -3.06 22.30
CA LYS A 7 1.27 -4.01 21.67
C LYS A 7 -0.18 -3.69 22.01
N ALA A 8 -0.47 -3.33 23.27
CA ALA A 8 -1.83 -2.94 23.67
C ALA A 8 -2.30 -1.69 22.94
N HIS A 9 -1.43 -0.67 22.79
CA HIS A 9 -1.74 0.51 22.00
C HIS A 9 -1.97 0.18 20.52
N LYS A 10 -1.16 -0.72 19.93
CA LYS A 10 -1.37 -1.16 18.55
C LYS A 10 -2.70 -1.89 18.40
N SER A 11 -3.04 -2.83 19.29
CA SER A 11 -4.32 -3.54 19.24
C SER A 11 -5.53 -2.61 19.45
N LEU A 12 -5.40 -1.60 20.31
CA LEU A 12 -6.43 -0.58 20.48
C LEU A 12 -6.62 0.25 19.19
N GLY A 13 -5.53 0.58 18.53
CA GLY A 13 -5.57 1.25 17.22
C GLY A 13 -6.29 0.40 16.16
N ASP A 14 -6.04 -0.91 16.12
CA ASP A 14 -6.74 -1.82 15.20
C ASP A 14 -8.25 -1.83 15.45
N ILE A 15 -8.68 -1.90 16.72
CA ILE A 15 -10.09 -1.83 17.08
C ILE A 15 -10.71 -0.50 16.60
N TYR A 16 -10.01 0.61 16.74
CA TYR A 16 -10.48 1.91 16.24
C TYR A 16 -10.55 1.98 14.70
N ILE A 17 -9.71 1.24 13.98
CA ILE A 17 -9.86 1.10 12.52
C ILE A 17 -11.16 0.36 12.19
N ASP A 18 -11.44 -0.75 12.90
CA ASP A 18 -12.64 -1.57 12.68
C ASP A 18 -13.94 -0.80 12.99
N THR A 19 -13.88 0.18 13.92
CA THR A 19 -15.00 1.08 14.26
C THR A 19 -14.97 2.40 13.49
N GLU A 20 -14.06 2.56 12.51
CA GLU A 20 -13.88 3.76 11.69
C GLU A 20 -13.56 5.04 12.48
N GLU A 21 -13.04 4.88 13.71
CA GLU A 21 -12.61 5.97 14.57
C GLU A 21 -11.14 6.36 14.29
N PHE A 22 -10.86 6.80 13.07
CA PHE A 22 -9.50 6.95 12.54
C PHE A 22 -8.59 7.87 13.36
N ASP A 23 -9.10 8.97 13.91
CA ASP A 23 -8.30 9.87 14.77
C ASP A 23 -7.83 9.16 16.05
N LYS A 24 -8.67 8.30 16.65
CA LYS A 24 -8.30 7.51 17.82
C LYS A 24 -7.32 6.40 17.44
N ALA A 25 -7.46 5.81 16.25
CA ALA A 25 -6.52 4.83 15.73
C ALA A 25 -5.13 5.45 15.56
N ILE A 26 -5.03 6.60 14.89
CA ILE A 26 -3.79 7.36 14.72
C ILE A 26 -3.12 7.65 16.07
N SER A 27 -3.89 8.19 17.03
CA SER A 27 -3.37 8.48 18.38
C SER A 27 -2.85 7.21 19.08
N SER A 28 -3.53 6.08 18.91
CA SER A 28 -3.14 4.81 19.53
C SER A 28 -1.87 4.24 18.89
N PHE A 29 -1.73 4.29 17.56
CA PHE A 29 -0.49 3.87 16.89
C PHE A 29 0.68 4.78 17.24
N GLN A 30 0.45 6.10 17.35
CA GLN A 30 1.50 7.01 17.79
C GLN A 30 2.00 6.67 19.19
N LYS A 31 1.10 6.38 20.15
CA LYS A 31 1.49 5.90 21.49
C LYS A 31 2.27 4.58 21.45
N ALA A 32 1.94 3.67 20.53
CA ALA A 32 2.71 2.44 20.35
C ALA A 32 4.13 2.74 19.87
N ILE A 33 4.29 3.70 18.94
CA ILE A 33 5.57 4.17 18.41
C ILE A 33 6.39 4.89 19.48
N ASP A 34 5.76 5.75 20.28
CA ASP A 34 6.42 6.49 21.38
C ASP A 34 7.02 5.52 22.42
N VAL A 35 6.32 4.40 22.69
CA VAL A 35 6.84 3.35 23.59
C VAL A 35 7.91 2.48 22.91
N LYS A 36 7.76 2.19 21.61
CA LYS A 36 8.69 1.38 20.84
C LYS A 36 8.93 1.98 19.45
N PRO A 37 9.93 2.87 19.30
CA PRO A 37 10.19 3.60 18.06
C PRO A 37 10.55 2.71 16.85
N ASN A 38 10.98 1.48 17.05
CA ASN A 38 11.29 0.53 15.96
C ASN A 38 10.23 -0.57 15.82
N TYR A 39 8.96 -0.25 16.04
CA TYR A 39 7.86 -1.18 15.89
C TYR A 39 7.18 -1.01 14.52
N SER A 40 7.70 -1.70 13.50
CA SER A 40 7.24 -1.62 12.10
C SER A 40 5.73 -1.80 11.93
N PHE A 41 5.10 -2.71 12.69
CA PHE A 41 3.66 -2.96 12.62
C PHE A 41 2.80 -1.74 13.02
N ALA A 42 3.28 -0.89 13.93
CA ALA A 42 2.56 0.33 14.28
C ALA A 42 2.66 1.37 13.16
N TYR A 43 3.83 1.52 12.54
CA TYR A 43 4.00 2.39 11.37
C TYR A 43 3.18 1.91 10.17
N HIS A 44 3.17 0.60 9.91
CA HIS A 44 2.35 0.01 8.85
C HIS A 44 0.86 0.31 9.07
N SER A 45 0.33 0.04 10.28
CA SER A 45 -1.08 0.32 10.59
C SER A 45 -1.39 1.82 10.55
N LEU A 46 -0.47 2.67 10.99
CA LEU A 46 -0.59 4.13 10.91
C LEU A 46 -0.68 4.58 9.45
N GLY A 47 0.16 4.03 8.57
CA GLY A 47 0.15 4.33 7.14
C GLY A 47 -1.18 3.94 6.48
N ILE A 48 -1.67 2.72 6.75
CA ILE A 48 -3.00 2.27 6.27
C ILE A 48 -4.10 3.19 6.77
N THR A 49 -4.02 3.62 8.04
CA THR A 49 -5.03 4.53 8.61
C THR A 49 -5.04 5.89 7.90
N TYR A 50 -3.87 6.44 7.60
CA TYR A 50 -3.77 7.66 6.80
C TYR A 50 -4.31 7.48 5.38
N ALA A 51 -4.06 6.34 4.73
CA ALA A 51 -4.63 6.04 3.41
C ALA A 51 -6.17 5.96 3.44
N LYS A 52 -6.77 5.42 4.51
CA LYS A 52 -8.23 5.36 4.69
C LYS A 52 -8.90 6.74 4.80
N ILE A 53 -8.18 7.73 5.28
CA ILE A 53 -8.62 9.14 5.31
C ILE A 53 -8.03 9.96 4.16
N GLU A 54 -7.54 9.29 3.13
CA GLU A 54 -7.00 9.86 1.89
C GLU A 54 -5.81 10.82 2.08
N ASN A 55 -5.12 10.74 3.22
CA ASN A 55 -3.88 11.49 3.46
C ASN A 55 -2.69 10.65 3.00
N TYR A 56 -2.48 10.60 1.70
CA TYR A 56 -1.49 9.73 1.07
C TYR A 56 -0.05 10.14 1.35
N GLU A 57 0.22 11.43 1.58
CA GLU A 57 1.53 11.92 2.00
C GLU A 57 1.95 11.31 3.33
N LYS A 58 1.10 11.44 4.36
CA LYS A 58 1.38 10.85 5.68
C LYS A 58 1.36 9.32 5.66
N SER A 59 0.54 8.74 4.78
CA SER A 59 0.54 7.30 4.55
C SER A 59 1.91 6.84 4.05
N ALA A 60 2.44 7.47 3.00
CA ALA A 60 3.76 7.15 2.45
C ALA A 60 4.88 7.35 3.49
N GLU A 61 4.87 8.47 4.24
CA GLU A 61 5.84 8.71 5.31
C GLU A 61 5.87 7.60 6.36
N ALA A 62 4.70 7.17 6.84
CA ALA A 62 4.60 6.11 7.84
C ALA A 62 5.01 4.76 7.27
N LEU A 63 4.58 4.42 6.04
CA LEU A 63 4.93 3.17 5.39
C LEU A 63 6.41 3.08 5.04
N LEU A 64 7.04 4.20 4.66
CA LEU A 64 8.48 4.26 4.46
C LEU A 64 9.24 3.90 5.74
N LYS A 65 8.78 4.40 6.90
CA LYS A 65 9.35 3.98 8.20
C LYS A 65 9.12 2.50 8.49
N ALA A 66 7.96 1.94 8.11
CA ALA A 66 7.68 0.52 8.28
C ALA A 66 8.67 -0.35 7.48
N VAL A 67 8.93 -0.01 6.20
CA VAL A 67 9.85 -0.77 5.34
C VAL A 67 11.32 -0.57 5.72
N GLU A 68 11.71 0.62 6.20
CA GLU A 68 13.05 0.86 6.77
C GLU A 68 13.33 -0.07 7.95
N ILE A 69 12.35 -0.29 8.84
CA ILE A 69 12.49 -1.14 10.03
C ILE A 69 12.37 -2.62 9.67
N ALA A 70 11.46 -2.99 8.75
CA ALA A 70 11.15 -4.36 8.38
C ALA A 70 11.12 -4.53 6.84
N PRO A 71 12.27 -4.50 6.15
CA PRO A 71 12.33 -4.48 4.68
C PRO A 71 11.82 -5.76 4.01
N LYS A 72 11.59 -6.83 4.75
CA LYS A 72 11.08 -8.11 4.21
C LYS A 72 9.56 -8.26 4.28
N GLU A 73 8.85 -7.24 4.75
CA GLU A 73 7.38 -7.23 4.84
C GLU A 73 6.74 -6.73 3.54
N HIS A 74 6.39 -7.65 2.64
CA HIS A 74 5.84 -7.33 1.32
C HIS A 74 4.58 -6.47 1.36
N LEU A 75 3.73 -6.59 2.41
CA LEU A 75 2.52 -5.77 2.55
C LEU A 75 2.83 -4.30 2.82
N SER A 76 3.90 -4.00 3.55
CA SER A 76 4.29 -2.60 3.77
C SER A 76 4.79 -1.95 2.47
N TRP A 77 5.52 -2.68 1.65
CA TRP A 77 5.92 -2.25 0.31
C TRP A 77 4.74 -2.08 -0.64
N PHE A 78 3.78 -3.00 -0.60
CA PHE A 78 2.54 -2.91 -1.38
C PHE A 78 1.75 -1.64 -1.04
N HIS A 79 1.47 -1.38 0.24
CA HIS A 79 0.73 -0.18 0.62
C HIS A 79 1.54 1.12 0.38
N LEU A 80 2.87 1.06 0.43
CA LEU A 80 3.72 2.19 0.05
C LEU A 80 3.58 2.50 -1.45
N ALA A 81 3.57 1.46 -2.29
CA ALA A 81 3.32 1.61 -3.73
C ALA A 81 1.93 2.19 -4.01
N GLU A 82 0.90 1.71 -3.30
CA GLU A 82 -0.46 2.24 -3.38
C GLU A 82 -0.49 3.74 -3.04
N ALA A 83 0.15 4.14 -1.93
CA ALA A 83 0.21 5.55 -1.52
C ALA A 83 0.90 6.42 -2.57
N TYR A 84 2.05 5.99 -3.11
CA TYR A 84 2.75 6.72 -4.17
C TYR A 84 1.95 6.78 -5.49
N ASN A 85 1.25 5.71 -5.88
CA ASN A 85 0.35 5.73 -7.03
C ASN A 85 -0.77 6.76 -6.86
N LYS A 86 -1.35 6.88 -5.66
CA LYS A 86 -2.37 7.90 -5.34
C LYS A 86 -1.82 9.32 -5.38
N LEU A 87 -0.56 9.52 -5.03
CA LEU A 87 0.15 10.80 -5.14
C LEU A 87 0.58 11.13 -6.57
N GLY A 88 0.52 10.17 -7.50
CA GLY A 88 1.04 10.32 -8.86
C GLY A 88 2.57 10.25 -8.95
N ASP A 89 3.25 9.82 -7.89
CA ASP A 89 4.69 9.55 -7.90
C ASP A 89 4.96 8.15 -8.47
N CYS A 90 4.91 8.06 -9.79
CA CYS A 90 4.97 6.82 -10.53
C CYS A 90 6.29 6.06 -10.35
N GLU A 91 7.40 6.77 -10.22
CA GLU A 91 8.72 6.16 -10.06
C GLU A 91 8.87 5.52 -8.67
N SER A 92 8.54 6.26 -7.60
CA SER A 92 8.57 5.71 -6.25
C SER A 92 7.56 4.56 -6.08
N ALA A 93 6.38 4.67 -6.71
CA ALA A 93 5.38 3.61 -6.72
C ALA A 93 5.91 2.33 -7.38
N LYS A 94 6.60 2.48 -8.52
CA LYS A 94 7.21 1.36 -9.24
C LYS A 94 8.28 0.67 -8.41
N GLU A 95 9.19 1.43 -7.79
CA GLU A 95 10.23 0.87 -6.92
C GLU A 95 9.62 0.08 -5.76
N ALA A 96 8.65 0.65 -5.05
CA ALA A 96 7.98 -0.01 -3.94
C ALA A 96 7.19 -1.27 -4.38
N ALA A 97 6.50 -1.21 -5.53
CA ALA A 97 5.77 -2.36 -6.06
C ALA A 97 6.72 -3.50 -6.47
N LEU A 98 7.88 -3.20 -7.06
CA LEU A 98 8.90 -4.21 -7.39
C LEU A 98 9.38 -4.92 -6.12
N GLU A 99 9.71 -4.21 -5.05
CA GLU A 99 10.10 -4.82 -3.78
C GLU A 99 9.00 -5.76 -3.24
N SER A 100 7.74 -5.33 -3.29
CA SER A 100 6.61 -6.19 -2.89
C SER A 100 6.52 -7.47 -3.73
N THR A 101 6.67 -7.38 -5.06
CA THR A 101 6.60 -8.54 -5.96
C THR A 101 7.80 -9.47 -5.84
N ASP A 102 8.99 -8.95 -5.57
CA ASP A 102 10.20 -9.75 -5.36
C ASP A 102 10.13 -10.54 -4.04
N LEU A 103 9.57 -9.92 -3.00
CA LEU A 103 9.35 -10.58 -1.72
C LEU A 103 8.24 -11.64 -1.79
N LYS A 104 7.20 -11.42 -2.59
CA LYS A 104 6.07 -12.35 -2.72
C LYS A 104 5.50 -12.40 -4.14
N LYS A 105 6.10 -13.23 -4.96
CA LYS A 105 5.80 -13.34 -6.42
C LYS A 105 4.36 -13.72 -6.77
N ASN A 106 3.64 -14.39 -5.88
CA ASN A 106 2.24 -14.82 -6.10
C ASN A 106 1.22 -13.88 -5.45
N PHE A 107 1.61 -12.73 -4.92
CA PHE A 107 0.73 -11.73 -4.37
C PHE A 107 0.26 -10.76 -5.45
N GLY A 108 -1.01 -10.86 -5.83
CA GLY A 108 -1.61 -10.07 -6.92
C GLY A 108 -1.58 -8.57 -6.68
N GLY A 109 -1.68 -8.12 -5.41
CA GLY A 109 -1.64 -6.70 -5.05
C GLY A 109 -0.36 -6.00 -5.50
N GLY A 110 0.81 -6.62 -5.27
CA GLY A 110 2.09 -6.04 -5.72
C GLY A 110 2.14 -5.89 -7.25
N TRP A 111 1.69 -6.90 -8.00
CA TRP A 111 1.62 -6.84 -9.46
C TRP A 111 0.60 -5.80 -9.95
N PHE A 112 -0.51 -5.63 -9.23
CA PHE A 112 -1.53 -4.65 -9.55
C PHE A 112 -0.97 -3.22 -9.42
N GLU A 113 -0.36 -2.89 -8.28
CA GLU A 113 0.25 -1.57 -8.08
C GLU A 113 1.40 -1.29 -9.06
N LEU A 114 2.18 -2.32 -9.43
CA LEU A 114 3.21 -2.20 -10.46
C LEU A 114 2.59 -1.88 -11.83
N GLY A 115 1.44 -2.50 -12.15
CA GLY A 115 0.70 -2.20 -13.38
C GLY A 115 0.18 -0.76 -13.43
N ILE A 116 -0.33 -0.24 -12.30
CA ILE A 116 -0.75 1.17 -12.16
C ILE A 116 0.45 2.11 -12.36
N ALA A 117 1.58 1.85 -11.69
CA ALA A 117 2.78 2.67 -11.78
C ALA A 117 3.35 2.73 -13.20
N GLU A 118 3.38 1.61 -13.92
CA GLU A 118 3.81 1.57 -15.33
C GLU A 118 2.87 2.35 -16.27
N TYR A 119 1.58 2.41 -15.98
CA TYR A 119 0.61 3.18 -16.77
C TYR A 119 0.63 4.67 -16.44
N CYS A 120 0.94 5.01 -15.20
CA CYS A 120 0.97 6.38 -14.66
C CYS A 120 2.09 7.24 -15.29
N SER A 121 3.20 6.64 -15.69
CA SER A 121 4.42 7.36 -16.09
C SER A 121 4.36 8.10 -17.46
N GLY A 122 3.19 8.47 -17.94
CA GLY A 122 2.92 9.36 -19.10
C GLY A 122 3.46 8.93 -20.47
N SER A 123 4.58 8.25 -20.50
CA SER A 123 5.10 7.46 -21.63
C SER A 123 4.65 6.00 -21.52
N GLY A 124 3.65 5.76 -20.70
CA GLY A 124 3.23 4.52 -20.11
C GLY A 124 3.39 3.33 -21.02
N ASN A 125 4.28 2.42 -20.66
CA ASN A 125 4.43 1.16 -21.37
C ASN A 125 3.14 0.31 -21.17
N LYS A 126 2.11 0.61 -21.99
CA LYS A 126 0.82 -0.09 -21.98
C LYS A 126 0.98 -1.60 -21.95
N ASN A 127 1.96 -2.13 -22.69
CA ASN A 127 2.20 -3.58 -22.74
C ASN A 127 2.77 -4.10 -21.40
N ALA A 128 3.70 -3.37 -20.78
CA ALA A 128 4.21 -3.76 -19.45
C ALA A 128 3.10 -3.70 -18.40
N SER A 129 2.32 -2.62 -18.39
CA SER A 129 1.16 -2.46 -17.50
C SER A 129 0.18 -3.63 -17.62
N ILE A 130 -0.24 -3.96 -18.85
CA ILE A 130 -1.13 -5.10 -19.11
C ILE A 130 -0.52 -6.41 -18.60
N ASN A 131 0.77 -6.67 -18.87
CA ASN A 131 1.44 -7.88 -18.40
C ASN A 131 1.44 -7.99 -16.86
N HIS A 132 1.59 -6.88 -16.15
CA HIS A 132 1.54 -6.86 -14.70
C HIS A 132 0.11 -7.12 -14.19
N PHE A 133 -0.91 -6.52 -14.80
CA PHE A 133 -2.31 -6.82 -14.47
C PHE A 133 -2.69 -8.28 -14.79
N GLU A 134 -2.15 -8.87 -15.85
CA GLU A 134 -2.37 -10.29 -16.14
C GLU A 134 -1.74 -11.20 -15.07
N ARG A 135 -0.63 -10.81 -14.45
CA ARG A 135 -0.08 -11.52 -13.28
C ARG A 135 -0.97 -11.33 -12.05
N ALA A 136 -1.43 -10.09 -11.79
CA ALA A 136 -2.37 -9.81 -10.70
C ALA A 136 -3.67 -10.61 -10.83
N ARG A 137 -4.18 -10.78 -12.06
CA ARG A 137 -5.40 -11.57 -12.35
C ARG A 137 -5.34 -13.03 -11.90
N ASN A 138 -4.14 -13.61 -11.77
CA ASN A 138 -3.98 -14.98 -11.28
C ASN A 138 -4.30 -15.11 -9.79
N ASP A 139 -4.25 -14.03 -9.04
CA ASP A 139 -4.70 -13.96 -7.65
C ASP A 139 -6.22 -13.72 -7.62
N ARG A 140 -6.94 -14.60 -6.89
CA ARG A 140 -8.42 -14.55 -6.84
C ARG A 140 -8.95 -13.23 -6.34
N ASP A 141 -8.27 -12.62 -5.36
CA ASP A 141 -8.73 -11.41 -4.71
C ASP A 141 -8.53 -10.16 -5.59
N TRP A 142 -7.58 -10.23 -6.53
CA TRP A 142 -7.23 -9.13 -7.44
C TRP A 142 -7.79 -9.29 -8.85
N ARG A 143 -8.36 -10.47 -9.18
CA ARG A 143 -8.78 -10.81 -10.53
C ARG A 143 -9.69 -9.77 -11.18
N LYS A 144 -10.78 -9.40 -10.52
CA LYS A 144 -11.78 -8.48 -11.09
C LYS A 144 -11.19 -7.09 -11.34
N MET A 145 -10.39 -6.59 -10.39
CA MET A 145 -9.74 -5.28 -10.52
C MET A 145 -8.72 -5.28 -11.66
N ALA A 146 -7.94 -6.34 -11.78
CA ALA A 146 -6.97 -6.49 -12.85
C ALA A 146 -7.64 -6.60 -14.23
N GLU A 147 -8.73 -7.35 -14.36
CA GLU A 147 -9.51 -7.44 -15.61
C GLU A 147 -10.10 -6.08 -16.02
N TYR A 148 -10.60 -5.30 -15.06
CA TYR A 148 -11.08 -3.94 -15.30
C TYR A 148 -9.94 -3.04 -15.83
N GLU A 149 -8.78 -3.05 -15.19
CA GLU A 149 -7.64 -2.24 -15.60
C GLU A 149 -7.08 -2.67 -16.98
N ILE A 150 -7.05 -3.97 -17.27
CA ILE A 150 -6.66 -4.48 -18.59
C ILE A 150 -7.59 -3.92 -19.67
N ASP A 151 -8.93 -3.95 -19.44
CA ASP A 151 -9.88 -3.41 -20.42
C ASP A 151 -9.73 -1.88 -20.54
N ARG A 152 -9.53 -1.16 -19.43
CA ARG A 152 -9.31 0.28 -19.42
C ARG A 152 -8.06 0.69 -20.21
N VAL A 153 -6.96 -0.04 -20.07
CA VAL A 153 -5.72 0.26 -20.80
C VAL A 153 -5.86 -0.09 -22.30
N ARG A 154 -6.60 -1.14 -22.63
CA ARG A 154 -6.83 -1.57 -24.02
C ARG A 154 -7.84 -0.69 -24.78
N ASN A 155 -8.85 -0.18 -24.09
CA ASN A 155 -10.00 0.52 -24.65
C ASN A 155 -10.28 1.81 -23.86
N PRO A 156 -9.33 2.77 -23.80
CA PRO A 156 -9.46 3.96 -22.97
C PRO A 156 -10.70 4.79 -23.32
N GLU A 157 -11.11 4.81 -24.59
CA GLU A 157 -12.27 5.55 -25.09
C GLU A 157 -13.61 5.15 -24.44
N LYS A 158 -13.68 3.97 -23.82
CA LYS A 158 -14.87 3.54 -23.07
C LYS A 158 -14.97 4.21 -21.69
N TYR A 159 -13.87 4.78 -21.18
CA TYR A 159 -13.73 5.26 -19.82
C TYR A 159 -13.46 6.77 -19.74
N GLU A 160 -13.28 7.44 -20.89
CA GLU A 160 -13.15 8.88 -21.04
C GLU A 160 -14.56 9.51 -21.16
N GLN A 161 -15.30 9.64 -20.03
CA GLN A 161 -16.56 10.40 -19.96
C GLN A 161 -16.44 11.53 -18.96
#